data_689efbaf811c83e49324a8ff0ff73a19
#
_entry.id   689efbaf811c83e49324a8ff0ff73a19
#
_cell.length_a   1.000
_cell.length_b   1.000
_cell.length_c   1.000
_cell.angle_alpha   90.00
_cell.angle_beta   90.00
_cell.angle_gamma   90.00
#
_symmetry.space_group_name_H-M   'P 1'
#
loop_
_entity.id
_entity.type
_entity.pdbx_description
1 polymer ?
#
loop_
_entity_poly.entity_id
_entity_poly.type
_entity_poly.pdbx_seq_one_letter_code
_entity_poly.pdbx_strand_id
1 'polypeptide(L)'
;LFKFFSSKKFKKIKKKIVLIGCKSLLTKQMKKLKYKLYFNEISDIKFSKKNKINIINIDYKFKKIFNKISDKSNRYIKNCFETGFNIIKKNKSIGFLNGPVSKKHFLKKNFPGVTEYIAAKTNSKNEVMLIYNEKLSVSPITTHIPIKNVNYNINKKKIINNITKINNFFKLKLKKKPRFAVLGLN
;
A
#
# COMPACT_ATOMS: atom_id res chain seq x y z
N LEU A 1 -13.41 -1.91 3.25
CA LEU A 1 -12.74 -2.87 4.12
C LEU A 1 -13.70 -3.98 4.55
N PHE A 2 -14.77 -3.68 5.33
CA PHE A 2 -15.68 -4.68 5.88
C PHE A 2 -16.42 -5.48 4.80
N LYS A 3 -16.92 -4.82 3.74
CA LYS A 3 -17.53 -5.47 2.58
C LYS A 3 -16.61 -6.53 1.95
N PHE A 4 -15.32 -6.25 1.86
CA PHE A 4 -14.33 -7.21 1.36
C PHE A 4 -14.21 -8.41 2.29
N PHE A 5 -14.02 -8.20 3.60
CA PHE A 5 -13.88 -9.29 4.57
C PHE A 5 -15.15 -10.13 4.75
N SER A 6 -16.33 -9.57 4.46
CA SER A 6 -17.60 -10.32 4.44
C SER A 6 -17.82 -11.10 3.14
N SER A 7 -17.00 -10.90 2.12
CA SER A 7 -17.22 -11.46 0.79
C SER A 7 -16.68 -12.88 0.65
N LYS A 8 -17.29 -13.65 -0.28
CA LYS A 8 -16.77 -14.96 -0.71
C LYS A 8 -15.33 -14.86 -1.27
N LYS A 9 -14.95 -13.68 -1.83
CA LYS A 9 -13.58 -13.45 -2.34
C LYS A 9 -12.52 -13.55 -1.24
N PHE A 10 -12.78 -13.00 -0.05
CA PHE A 10 -11.86 -13.11 1.08
C PHE A 10 -11.61 -14.56 1.47
N LYS A 11 -12.67 -15.37 1.54
CA LYS A 11 -12.56 -16.82 1.88
C LYS A 11 -11.72 -17.63 0.88
N LYS A 12 -11.66 -17.19 -0.38
CA LYS A 12 -10.85 -17.85 -1.44
C LYS A 12 -9.39 -17.44 -1.43
N ILE A 13 -8.99 -16.42 -0.66
CA ILE A 13 -7.60 -15.97 -0.60
C ILE A 13 -6.75 -16.96 0.18
N LYS A 14 -5.80 -17.58 -0.52
CA LYS A 14 -4.86 -18.53 0.09
C LYS A 14 -3.78 -17.87 0.96
N LYS A 15 -3.60 -16.55 0.86
CA LYS A 15 -2.59 -15.79 1.60
C LYS A 15 -3.15 -15.26 2.92
N LYS A 16 -2.28 -15.15 3.93
CA LYS A 16 -2.63 -14.52 5.19
C LYS A 16 -2.69 -13.00 5.00
N ILE A 17 -3.73 -12.37 5.52
CA ILE A 17 -3.89 -10.91 5.53
C ILE A 17 -3.79 -10.44 6.97
N VAL A 18 -2.99 -9.41 7.17
CA VAL A 18 -2.81 -8.76 8.47
C VAL A 18 -3.15 -7.28 8.33
N LEU A 19 -4.10 -6.82 9.10
CA LEU A 19 -4.41 -5.40 9.26
C LEU A 19 -3.45 -4.79 10.28
N ILE A 20 -3.07 -3.55 10.06
CA ILE A 20 -2.38 -2.73 11.04
C ILE A 20 -3.28 -1.53 11.32
N GLY A 21 -3.77 -1.42 12.54
CA GLY A 21 -4.71 -0.35 12.86
C GLY A 21 -5.36 -0.49 14.23
N CYS A 22 -6.24 0.44 14.58
CA CYS A 22 -6.91 0.47 15.87
C CYS A 22 -8.10 -0.50 15.90
N LYS A 23 -7.96 -1.61 16.62
CA LYS A 23 -9.00 -2.65 16.77
C LYS A 23 -10.29 -2.07 17.35
N SER A 24 -10.20 -1.23 18.38
CA SER A 24 -11.38 -0.65 19.02
C SER A 24 -12.17 0.26 18.09
N LEU A 25 -11.49 1.11 17.29
CA LEU A 25 -12.12 1.95 16.29
C LEU A 25 -12.80 1.10 15.21
N LEU A 26 -12.07 0.13 14.63
CA LEU A 26 -12.61 -0.75 13.60
C LEU A 26 -13.81 -1.55 14.10
N THR A 27 -13.79 -2.04 15.33
CA THR A 27 -14.91 -2.77 15.94
C THR A 27 -16.15 -1.87 16.07
N LYS A 28 -15.99 -0.62 16.53
CA LYS A 28 -17.10 0.32 16.64
C LYS A 28 -17.64 0.73 15.27
N GLN A 29 -16.77 0.98 14.27
CA GLN A 29 -17.18 1.27 12.89
C GLN A 29 -17.95 0.09 12.28
N MET A 30 -17.45 -1.12 12.47
CA MET A 30 -18.06 -2.35 11.99
C MET A 30 -19.49 -2.52 12.55
N LYS A 31 -19.68 -2.35 13.87
CA LYS A 31 -20.99 -2.41 14.52
C LYS A 31 -21.93 -1.35 13.96
N LYS A 32 -21.48 -0.10 13.81
CA LYS A 32 -22.30 1.00 13.26
C LYS A 32 -22.74 0.73 11.81
N LEU A 33 -21.91 0.05 11.03
CA LEU A 33 -22.18 -0.34 9.65
C LEU A 33 -22.87 -1.72 9.54
N LYS A 34 -23.33 -2.30 10.66
CA LYS A 34 -24.08 -3.57 10.74
C LYS A 34 -23.34 -4.79 10.17
N TYR A 35 -21.98 -4.80 10.20
CA TYR A 35 -21.20 -5.99 9.87
C TYR A 35 -20.97 -6.85 11.11
N LYS A 36 -20.95 -8.17 10.92
CA LYS A 36 -20.60 -9.18 11.95
C LYS A 36 -19.31 -9.87 11.56
N LEU A 37 -18.17 -9.33 12.01
CA LEU A 37 -16.83 -9.85 11.75
C LEU A 37 -16.04 -9.95 13.05
N TYR A 38 -15.04 -10.84 13.07
CA TYR A 38 -14.18 -11.03 14.22
C TYR A 38 -12.73 -10.75 13.86
N PHE A 39 -12.05 -9.96 14.68
CA PHE A 39 -10.63 -9.66 14.55
C PHE A 39 -9.82 -10.62 15.43
N ASN A 40 -8.90 -11.34 14.81
CA ASN A 40 -7.87 -12.13 15.48
C ASN A 40 -6.70 -11.19 15.80
N GLU A 41 -6.62 -10.69 17.01
CA GLU A 41 -5.51 -9.82 17.43
C GLU A 41 -4.24 -10.63 17.61
N ILE A 42 -3.15 -10.12 17.06
CA ILE A 42 -1.83 -10.76 17.07
C ILE A 42 -0.76 -9.72 17.41
N SER A 43 0.28 -10.15 18.11
CA SER A 43 1.47 -9.33 18.39
C SER A 43 2.53 -9.40 17.29
N ASP A 44 2.55 -10.50 16.51
CA ASP A 44 3.50 -10.72 15.43
C ASP A 44 2.82 -11.46 14.28
N ILE A 45 3.29 -11.22 13.04
CA ILE A 45 2.76 -11.85 11.84
C ILE A 45 2.90 -13.38 11.83
N LYS A 46 3.85 -13.94 12.56
CA LYS A 46 4.02 -15.41 12.70
C LYS A 46 2.76 -16.06 13.26
N PHE A 47 2.02 -15.37 14.13
CA PHE A 47 0.76 -15.84 14.71
C PHE A 47 -0.45 -15.67 13.80
N SER A 48 -0.27 -15.11 12.60
CA SER A 48 -1.37 -14.89 11.68
C SER A 48 -1.95 -16.21 11.16
N LYS A 49 -3.29 -16.27 11.08
CA LYS A 49 -4.05 -17.43 10.63
C LYS A 49 -4.67 -17.17 9.26
N LYS A 50 -4.73 -18.20 8.39
CA LYS A 50 -5.48 -18.14 7.13
C LYS A 50 -6.97 -17.98 7.41
N ASN A 51 -7.70 -17.32 6.52
CA ASN A 51 -9.14 -17.11 6.60
C ASN A 51 -9.62 -16.39 7.89
N LYS A 52 -8.70 -15.78 8.63
CA LYS A 52 -9.00 -14.89 9.75
C LYS A 52 -8.59 -13.46 9.42
N ILE A 53 -9.31 -12.50 9.99
CA ILE A 53 -8.96 -11.08 9.90
C ILE A 53 -7.96 -10.80 11.01
N ASN A 54 -6.68 -11.07 10.73
CA ASN A 54 -5.63 -10.81 11.70
C ASN A 54 -5.41 -9.30 11.82
N ILE A 55 -5.18 -8.80 13.04
CA ILE A 55 -4.91 -7.40 13.30
C ILE A 55 -3.77 -7.23 14.29
N ILE A 56 -2.82 -6.38 13.93
CA ILE A 56 -1.85 -5.80 14.86
C ILE A 56 -2.45 -4.48 15.33
N ASN A 57 -2.74 -4.39 16.62
CA ASN A 57 -3.40 -3.22 17.18
C ASN A 57 -2.41 -2.06 17.32
N ILE A 58 -2.83 -0.90 16.85
CA ILE A 58 -2.17 0.39 17.09
C ILE A 58 -3.17 1.28 17.80
N ASP A 59 -2.86 1.69 19.01
CA ASP A 59 -3.78 2.47 19.80
C ASP A 59 -4.03 3.85 19.21
N TYR A 60 -5.30 4.23 19.20
CA TYR A 60 -5.76 5.52 18.75
C TYR A 60 -6.91 6.02 19.63
N LYS A 61 -6.73 7.16 20.26
CA LYS A 61 -7.78 7.84 21.02
C LYS A 61 -8.68 8.62 20.07
N PHE A 62 -9.96 8.28 20.00
CA PHE A 62 -10.94 8.93 19.13
C PHE A 62 -12.21 9.33 19.92
N LYS A 63 -12.77 10.49 19.57
CA LYS A 63 -14.05 10.95 20.15
C LYS A 63 -15.25 10.50 19.33
N LYS A 64 -15.13 10.49 17.99
CA LYS A 64 -16.18 10.08 17.04
C LYS A 64 -15.69 8.92 16.18
N ILE A 65 -16.56 7.94 15.93
CA ILE A 65 -16.26 6.74 15.11
C ILE A 65 -15.99 7.12 13.66
N PHE A 66 -16.76 8.06 13.13
CA PHE A 66 -16.54 8.71 11.82
C PHE A 66 -16.36 10.18 12.08
N ASN A 67 -15.24 10.71 11.66
CA ASN A 67 -14.89 12.11 11.86
C ASN A 67 -14.32 12.70 10.58
N LYS A 68 -14.33 14.04 10.47
CA LYS A 68 -13.65 14.75 9.39
C LYS A 68 -12.14 14.46 9.44
N ILE A 69 -11.52 14.37 8.27
CA ILE A 69 -10.08 14.18 8.15
C ILE A 69 -9.36 15.40 8.75
N SER A 70 -8.37 15.16 9.60
CA SER A 70 -7.61 16.19 10.28
C SER A 70 -6.21 15.69 10.66
N ASP A 71 -5.34 16.59 11.09
CA ASP A 71 -3.97 16.28 11.52
C ASP A 71 -3.93 15.46 12.82
N LYS A 72 -5.02 15.40 13.58
CA LYS A 72 -5.10 14.67 14.84
C LYS A 72 -4.79 13.18 14.73
N SER A 73 -5.01 12.59 13.54
CA SER A 73 -4.70 11.18 13.27
C SER A 73 -3.29 10.93 12.74
N ASN A 74 -2.48 11.97 12.50
CA ASN A 74 -1.18 11.82 11.82
C ASN A 74 -0.22 10.91 12.59
N ARG A 75 -0.14 11.05 13.92
CA ARG A 75 0.71 10.19 14.75
C ARG A 75 0.30 8.73 14.65
N TYR A 76 -0.99 8.45 14.70
CA TYR A 76 -1.55 7.10 14.55
C TYR A 76 -1.23 6.52 13.17
N ILE A 77 -1.47 7.29 12.10
CA ILE A 77 -1.18 6.87 10.73
C ILE A 77 0.33 6.58 10.57
N LYS A 78 1.19 7.45 11.11
CA LYS A 78 2.64 7.25 11.11
C LYS A 78 3.04 5.95 11.80
N ASN A 79 2.50 5.68 12.98
CA ASN A 79 2.78 4.45 13.73
C ASN A 79 2.33 3.19 12.95
N CYS A 80 1.17 3.24 12.26
CA CYS A 80 0.72 2.16 11.39
C CYS A 80 1.72 1.89 10.25
N PHE A 81 2.23 2.94 9.59
CA PHE A 81 3.24 2.80 8.54
C PHE A 81 4.55 2.24 9.08
N GLU A 82 5.06 2.78 10.20
CA GLU A 82 6.32 2.33 10.82
C GLU A 82 6.24 0.85 11.22
N THR A 83 5.13 0.42 11.80
CA THR A 83 4.89 -0.99 12.10
C THR A 83 4.94 -1.84 10.82
N GLY A 84 4.27 -1.39 9.76
CA GLY A 84 4.29 -2.07 8.47
C GLY A 84 5.70 -2.15 7.87
N PHE A 85 6.47 -1.07 7.89
CA PHE A 85 7.84 -1.04 7.38
C PHE A 85 8.78 -1.97 8.16
N ASN A 86 8.65 -2.03 9.48
CA ASN A 86 9.43 -2.95 10.31
C ASN A 86 9.13 -4.41 9.98
N ILE A 87 7.86 -4.74 9.71
CA ILE A 87 7.46 -6.08 9.28
C ILE A 87 8.06 -6.44 7.93
N ILE A 88 8.00 -5.53 6.95
CA ILE A 88 8.53 -5.78 5.59
C ILE A 88 10.06 -5.95 5.63
N LYS A 89 10.77 -5.12 6.40
CA LYS A 89 12.23 -5.24 6.53
C LYS A 89 12.66 -6.62 7.00
N LYS A 90 11.89 -7.21 7.92
CA LYS A 90 12.17 -8.56 8.46
C LYS A 90 11.70 -9.70 7.52
N ASN A 91 10.81 -9.43 6.58
CA ASN A 91 10.10 -10.46 5.82
C ASN A 91 10.02 -10.11 4.33
N LYS A 92 11.04 -10.47 3.56
CA LYS A 92 11.19 -10.13 2.12
C LYS A 92 10.04 -10.63 1.20
N SER A 93 9.22 -11.56 1.66
CA SER A 93 8.13 -12.16 0.84
C SER A 93 6.78 -11.50 1.03
N ILE A 94 6.67 -10.42 1.83
CA ILE A 94 5.42 -9.77 2.17
C ILE A 94 5.17 -8.56 1.29
N GLY A 95 3.94 -8.42 0.81
CA GLY A 95 3.44 -7.20 0.17
C GLY A 95 2.80 -6.26 1.19
N PHE A 96 2.93 -4.96 0.96
CA PHE A 96 2.30 -3.92 1.76
C PHE A 96 1.22 -3.20 0.95
N LEU A 97 0.04 -3.06 1.55
CA LEU A 97 -1.08 -2.33 0.98
C LEU A 97 -1.46 -1.20 1.92
N ASN A 98 -1.42 0.02 1.45
CA ASN A 98 -1.93 1.16 2.22
C ASN A 98 -3.36 1.53 1.79
N GLY A 99 -4.17 1.92 2.76
CA GLY A 99 -5.45 2.55 2.51
C GLY A 99 -5.31 4.00 2.03
N PRO A 100 -6.40 4.66 1.64
CA PRO A 100 -6.37 6.08 1.27
C PRO A 100 -5.85 6.93 2.44
N VAL A 101 -4.91 7.82 2.15
CA VAL A 101 -4.34 8.77 3.11
C VAL A 101 -4.53 10.19 2.59
N SER A 102 -4.84 11.12 3.46
CA SER A 102 -4.97 12.52 3.06
C SER A 102 -3.61 13.13 2.77
N LYS A 103 -3.38 13.52 1.52
CA LYS A 103 -2.16 14.26 1.13
C LYS A 103 -2.03 15.57 1.93
N LYS A 104 -3.13 16.32 2.06
CA LYS A 104 -3.15 17.61 2.76
C LYS A 104 -2.75 17.47 4.23
N HIS A 105 -3.31 16.50 4.93
CA HIS A 105 -3.14 16.39 6.39
C HIS A 105 -1.92 15.52 6.77
N PHE A 106 -1.70 14.38 6.11
CA PHE A 106 -0.65 13.44 6.49
C PHE A 106 0.69 13.72 5.79
N LEU A 107 0.68 13.82 4.46
CA LEU A 107 1.92 14.04 3.70
C LEU A 107 2.34 15.52 3.74
N LYS A 108 1.37 16.43 3.94
CA LYS A 108 1.56 17.88 3.87
C LYS A 108 2.22 18.25 2.53
N LYS A 109 3.24 19.09 2.54
CA LYS A 109 4.04 19.42 1.34
C LYS A 109 5.35 18.63 1.25
N ASN A 110 5.62 17.73 2.21
CA ASN A 110 6.92 17.06 2.30
C ASN A 110 7.08 15.94 1.26
N PHE A 111 5.97 15.37 0.79
CA PHE A 111 5.99 14.30 -0.21
C PHE A 111 4.89 14.54 -1.25
N PRO A 112 5.18 14.38 -2.56
CA PRO A 112 4.18 14.53 -3.62
C PRO A 112 3.12 13.43 -3.60
N GLY A 113 3.45 12.25 -3.06
CA GLY A 113 2.54 11.13 -2.92
C GLY A 113 2.97 10.12 -1.87
N VAL A 114 2.12 9.10 -1.66
CA VAL A 114 2.39 8.01 -0.72
C VAL A 114 3.54 7.14 -1.22
N THR A 115 3.71 6.99 -2.53
CA THR A 115 4.81 6.24 -3.14
C THR A 115 6.17 6.81 -2.72
N GLU A 116 6.34 8.12 -2.85
CA GLU A 116 7.57 8.82 -2.49
C GLU A 116 7.80 8.80 -0.97
N TYR A 117 6.72 8.91 -0.19
CA TYR A 117 6.81 8.73 1.27
C TYR A 117 7.30 7.33 1.65
N ILE A 118 6.74 6.28 1.04
CA ILE A 118 7.15 4.89 1.30
C ILE A 118 8.60 4.70 0.86
N ALA A 119 8.98 5.14 -0.34
CA ALA A 119 10.33 5.03 -0.86
C ALA A 119 11.36 5.68 0.07
N ALA A 120 11.11 6.91 0.53
CA ALA A 120 11.97 7.62 1.46
C ALA A 120 12.09 6.87 2.81
N LYS A 121 10.99 6.35 3.35
CA LYS A 121 10.99 5.65 4.64
C LYS A 121 11.61 4.25 4.59
N THR A 122 11.66 3.64 3.42
CA THR A 122 12.28 2.32 3.20
C THR A 122 13.69 2.42 2.61
N ASN A 123 14.23 3.63 2.43
CA ASN A 123 15.50 3.90 1.76
C ASN A 123 15.57 3.25 0.36
N SER A 124 14.42 3.13 -0.30
CA SER A 124 14.34 2.62 -1.66
C SER A 124 14.79 3.70 -2.64
N LYS A 125 15.69 3.32 -3.55
CA LYS A 125 16.11 4.19 -4.66
C LYS A 125 15.53 3.65 -5.97
N ASN A 126 15.12 4.56 -6.85
CA ASN A 126 14.61 4.22 -8.18
C ASN A 126 13.37 3.31 -8.13
N GLU A 127 12.40 3.64 -7.29
CA GLU A 127 11.08 3.00 -7.29
C GLU A 127 10.44 3.13 -8.67
N VAL A 128 9.69 2.10 -9.05
CA VAL A 128 8.98 2.06 -10.33
C VAL A 128 7.50 1.95 -10.07
N MET A 129 6.73 2.89 -10.61
CA MET A 129 5.28 2.82 -10.57
C MET A 129 4.79 1.84 -11.62
N LEU A 130 3.95 0.90 -11.24
CA LEU A 130 3.27 -0.03 -12.14
C LEU A 130 1.78 -0.02 -11.86
N ILE A 131 0.99 0.46 -12.81
CA ILE A 131 -0.46 0.33 -12.81
C ILE A 131 -0.78 -1.03 -13.40
N TYR A 132 -1.00 -1.99 -12.51
CA TYR A 132 -1.13 -3.39 -12.87
C TYR A 132 -2.56 -3.78 -13.25
N ASN A 133 -2.70 -4.44 -14.38
CA ASN A 133 -3.89 -5.19 -14.77
C ASN A 133 -3.43 -6.45 -15.50
N GLU A 134 -4.21 -7.53 -15.44
CA GLU A 134 -3.84 -8.83 -16.04
C GLU A 134 -3.70 -8.77 -17.59
N LYS A 135 -4.53 -7.95 -18.23
CA LYS A 135 -4.54 -7.81 -19.70
C LYS A 135 -3.54 -6.78 -20.21
N LEU A 136 -3.48 -5.62 -19.53
CA LEU A 136 -2.59 -4.51 -19.90
C LEU A 136 -2.13 -3.79 -18.65
N SER A 137 -0.83 -3.66 -18.48
CA SER A 137 -0.23 -2.88 -17.39
C SER A 137 0.52 -1.68 -17.96
N VAL A 138 0.49 -0.55 -17.26
CA VAL A 138 1.13 0.70 -17.67
C VAL A 138 2.10 1.17 -16.59
N SER A 139 3.27 1.63 -17.04
CA SER A 139 4.28 2.23 -16.15
C SER A 139 4.71 3.59 -16.69
N PRO A 140 4.37 4.70 -16.03
CA PRO A 140 4.86 6.01 -16.42
C PRO A 140 6.36 6.13 -16.09
N ILE A 141 7.13 6.71 -17.01
CA ILE A 141 8.56 6.98 -16.81
C ILE A 141 8.76 8.19 -15.88
N THR A 142 7.84 9.15 -15.92
CA THR A 142 7.85 10.34 -15.07
C THR A 142 6.52 10.48 -14.35
N THR A 143 6.56 10.96 -13.09
CA THR A 143 5.39 11.21 -12.25
C THR A 143 5.54 12.55 -11.55
N HIS A 144 4.44 13.29 -11.41
CA HIS A 144 4.36 14.52 -10.61
C HIS A 144 5.35 15.63 -10.97
N ILE A 145 5.76 15.72 -12.25
CA ILE A 145 6.59 16.80 -12.77
C ILE A 145 5.85 17.64 -13.81
N PRO A 146 6.14 18.93 -13.97
CA PRO A 146 5.59 19.76 -15.03
C PRO A 146 5.95 19.21 -16.42
N ILE A 147 5.04 19.32 -17.39
CA ILE A 147 5.24 18.82 -18.76
C ILE A 147 6.54 19.36 -19.38
N LYS A 148 6.84 20.63 -19.18
CA LYS A 148 8.08 21.26 -19.69
C LYS A 148 9.37 20.60 -19.22
N ASN A 149 9.31 19.81 -18.12
CA ASN A 149 10.48 19.14 -17.54
C ASN A 149 10.56 17.66 -17.95
N VAL A 150 9.58 17.13 -18.69
CA VAL A 150 9.51 15.70 -18.99
C VAL A 150 10.70 15.26 -19.83
N ASN A 151 11.06 16.00 -20.88
CA ASN A 151 12.19 15.69 -21.76
C ASN A 151 13.52 15.58 -21.00
N TYR A 152 13.79 16.46 -20.04
CA TYR A 152 15.01 16.43 -19.22
C TYR A 152 15.04 15.26 -18.22
N ASN A 153 13.89 14.67 -17.92
CA ASN A 153 13.76 13.59 -16.96
C ASN A 153 13.61 12.20 -17.59
N ILE A 154 13.69 12.11 -18.92
CA ILE A 154 13.68 10.86 -19.65
C ILE A 154 15.08 10.61 -20.23
N ASN A 155 15.65 9.45 -19.93
CA ASN A 155 16.90 9.00 -20.52
C ASN A 155 16.93 7.47 -20.63
N LYS A 156 17.81 6.96 -21.49
CA LYS A 156 17.99 5.52 -21.76
C LYS A 156 18.17 4.70 -20.49
N LYS A 157 19.01 5.19 -19.55
CA LYS A 157 19.30 4.49 -18.30
C LYS A 157 18.04 4.30 -17.44
N LYS A 158 17.19 5.32 -17.34
CA LYS A 158 15.93 5.27 -16.58
C LYS A 158 14.94 4.30 -17.21
N ILE A 159 14.79 4.32 -18.53
CA ILE A 159 13.91 3.40 -19.27
C ILE A 159 14.35 1.96 -19.04
N ILE A 160 15.63 1.65 -19.24
CA ILE A 160 16.18 0.30 -19.03
C ILE A 160 15.98 -0.16 -17.59
N ASN A 161 16.28 0.69 -16.60
CA ASN A 161 16.08 0.36 -15.18
C ASN A 161 14.61 0.02 -14.88
N ASN A 162 13.65 0.80 -15.39
CA ASN A 162 12.23 0.53 -15.18
C ASN A 162 11.81 -0.79 -15.82
N ILE A 163 12.20 -1.04 -17.07
CA ILE A 163 11.91 -2.29 -17.78
C ILE A 163 12.50 -3.48 -17.00
N THR A 164 13.74 -3.39 -16.57
CA THR A 164 14.42 -4.47 -15.82
C THR A 164 13.69 -4.79 -14.52
N LYS A 165 13.31 -3.76 -13.75
CA LYS A 165 12.58 -3.95 -12.48
C LYS A 165 11.19 -4.55 -12.69
N ILE A 166 10.45 -4.06 -13.68
CA ILE A 166 9.13 -4.60 -14.02
C ILE A 166 9.25 -6.05 -14.50
N ASN A 167 10.21 -6.35 -15.37
CA ASN A 167 10.46 -7.71 -15.85
C ASN A 167 10.76 -8.67 -14.68
N ASN A 168 11.63 -8.26 -13.75
CA ASN A 168 11.95 -9.04 -12.57
C ASN A 168 10.73 -9.25 -11.66
N PHE A 169 9.89 -8.22 -11.48
CA PHE A 169 8.63 -8.35 -10.74
C PHE A 169 7.70 -9.38 -11.40
N PHE A 170 7.48 -9.31 -12.71
CA PHE A 170 6.65 -10.26 -13.44
C PHE A 170 7.20 -11.68 -13.33
N LYS A 171 8.49 -11.88 -13.55
CA LYS A 171 9.14 -13.20 -13.48
C LYS A 171 9.09 -13.79 -12.06
N LEU A 172 9.50 -13.01 -11.05
CA LEU A 172 9.67 -13.52 -9.69
C LEU A 172 8.36 -13.62 -8.90
N LYS A 173 7.45 -12.65 -9.08
CA LYS A 173 6.23 -12.56 -8.28
C LYS A 173 4.99 -13.10 -8.98
N LEU A 174 4.87 -12.88 -10.28
CA LEU A 174 3.70 -13.31 -11.07
C LEU A 174 3.95 -14.59 -11.87
N LYS A 175 5.23 -15.05 -11.97
CA LYS A 175 5.63 -16.22 -12.77
C LYS A 175 5.22 -16.10 -14.26
N LYS A 176 5.26 -14.87 -14.79
CA LYS A 176 4.90 -14.53 -16.17
C LYS A 176 6.06 -13.83 -16.86
N LYS A 177 6.17 -13.98 -18.20
CA LYS A 177 7.11 -13.23 -19.04
C LYS A 177 6.34 -12.07 -19.71
N PRO A 178 6.60 -10.79 -19.36
CA PRO A 178 5.90 -9.67 -19.98
C PRO A 178 6.47 -9.34 -21.35
N ARG A 179 5.64 -8.77 -22.21
CA ARG A 179 6.06 -8.07 -23.42
C ARG A 179 6.04 -6.57 -23.13
N PHE A 180 7.00 -5.82 -23.64
CA PHE A 180 7.11 -4.39 -23.42
C PHE A 180 6.93 -3.62 -24.71
N ALA A 181 6.15 -2.55 -24.66
CA ALA A 181 6.13 -1.49 -25.66
C ALA A 181 6.56 -0.19 -24.97
N VAL A 182 7.49 0.53 -25.57
CA VAL A 182 7.90 1.86 -25.13
C VAL A 182 7.28 2.86 -26.07
N LEU A 183 6.38 3.69 -25.53
CA LEU A 183 5.66 4.70 -26.31
C LEU A 183 6.38 6.03 -26.16
N GLY A 184 6.47 6.77 -27.27
CA GLY A 184 6.95 8.14 -27.29
C GLY A 184 5.89 9.12 -26.76
N LEU A 185 6.33 10.33 -26.44
CA LEU A 185 5.45 11.48 -26.25
C LEU A 185 5.28 12.14 -27.62
N ASN A 186 4.08 12.11 -28.14
CA ASN A 186 3.69 12.83 -29.37
C ASN A 186 3.16 14.20 -28.99
#